data_65d9301c4a939be7e69c20e41e65c3d8
#
_entry.id   65d9301c4a939be7e69c20e41e65c3d8
#
_cell.length_a   1.000
_cell.length_b   1.000
_cell.length_c   1.000
_cell.angle_alpha   90.00
_cell.angle_beta   90.00
_cell.angle_gamma   90.00
#
_symmetry.space_group_name_H-M   'P 1'
#
loop_
_entity.id
_entity.type
_entity.pdbx_description
1 polymer ?
#
loop_
_entity_poly.entity_id
_entity_poly.type
_entity_poly.pdbx_seq_one_letter_code
_entity_poly.pdbx_strand_id
1 'polypeptide(L)'
;MKFVCSLIFIWLSSLTIFANDKVLIDYSVADSLKVVNLLEAVKSIGSDEPLPVFFGKQFLGVPYVSSTLEIGDYERLVVNLHQLDCTTFVENVTALSICVRKNYSSFSDYCKILKKLRYWGGEIKNYTSRLHYFPWWGLDNPKKGFITEVSCGDSMFSATQVLSV
;
A
#
# COMPACT_ATOMS: atom_id res chain seq x y z
N MET A 1 -6.94 57.16 -45.88
CA MET A 1 -5.99 56.49 -45.07
C MET A 1 -6.79 55.69 -44.03
N LYS A 2 -6.87 54.35 -44.17
CA LYS A 2 -7.56 53.46 -43.21
C LYS A 2 -6.50 52.68 -42.44
N PHE A 3 -6.40 52.93 -41.15
CA PHE A 3 -5.53 52.17 -40.27
C PHE A 3 -6.24 50.87 -39.88
N VAL A 4 -5.69 49.73 -40.29
CA VAL A 4 -6.11 48.40 -39.86
C VAL A 4 -5.30 48.08 -38.64
N CYS A 5 -5.97 48.05 -37.48
CA CYS A 5 -5.37 47.63 -36.21
C CYS A 5 -5.45 46.11 -36.13
N SER A 6 -4.32 45.42 -36.31
CA SER A 6 -4.21 43.96 -36.24
C SER A 6 -4.00 43.55 -34.76
N LEU A 7 -5.04 43.03 -34.12
CA LEU A 7 -4.95 42.47 -32.79
C LEU A 7 -4.36 41.04 -32.88
N ILE A 8 -3.10 40.92 -32.49
CA ILE A 8 -2.44 39.63 -32.33
C ILE A 8 -2.88 39.03 -30.95
N PHE A 9 -3.77 38.04 -31.00
CA PHE A 9 -4.12 37.21 -29.85
C PHE A 9 -2.98 36.24 -29.61
N ILE A 10 -2.16 36.51 -28.58
CA ILE A 10 -1.18 35.56 -28.07
C ILE A 10 -1.92 34.54 -27.19
N TRP A 11 -2.15 33.37 -27.76
CA TRP A 11 -2.65 32.20 -27.01
C TRP A 11 -1.51 31.67 -26.14
N LEU A 12 -1.49 32.05 -24.85
CA LEU A 12 -0.63 31.41 -23.85
C LEU A 12 -1.23 30.04 -23.55
N SER A 13 -0.75 29.02 -24.23
CA SER A 13 -0.98 27.62 -23.79
C SER A 13 -0.19 27.41 -22.53
N SER A 14 -0.90 27.41 -21.38
CA SER A 14 -0.36 26.95 -20.11
C SER A 14 -0.04 25.46 -20.24
N LEU A 15 1.23 25.12 -20.46
CA LEU A 15 1.74 23.77 -20.25
C LEU A 15 1.63 23.48 -18.76
N THR A 16 0.59 22.76 -18.36
CA THR A 16 0.55 22.11 -17.06
C THR A 16 1.60 21.00 -17.11
N ILE A 17 2.76 21.25 -16.53
CA ILE A 17 3.75 20.22 -16.25
C ILE A 17 3.12 19.35 -15.17
N PHE A 18 2.55 18.21 -15.58
CA PHE A 18 2.25 17.14 -14.64
C PHE A 18 3.61 16.62 -14.14
N ALA A 19 4.02 17.08 -12.97
CA ALA A 19 5.08 16.42 -12.24
C ALA A 19 4.60 15.01 -11.97
N ASN A 20 5.16 14.05 -12.70
CA ASN A 20 4.97 12.65 -12.44
C ASN A 20 5.77 12.37 -11.17
N ASP A 21 5.13 12.50 -10.00
CA ASP A 21 5.73 12.18 -8.70
C ASP A 21 6.08 10.68 -8.71
N LYS A 22 7.30 10.40 -9.16
CA LYS A 22 7.85 9.06 -9.18
C LYS A 22 8.04 8.63 -7.73
N VAL A 23 7.07 7.90 -7.22
CA VAL A 23 7.15 7.32 -5.87
C VAL A 23 8.47 6.55 -5.77
N LEU A 24 9.33 6.95 -4.85
CA LEU A 24 10.57 6.22 -4.58
C LEU A 24 10.20 4.90 -3.88
N ILE A 25 10.58 3.80 -4.50
CA ILE A 25 10.35 2.47 -3.97
C ILE A 25 11.72 1.87 -3.65
N ASP A 26 11.89 1.43 -2.41
CA ASP A 26 13.08 0.71 -1.94
C ASP A 26 12.74 -0.77 -1.83
N TYR A 27 13.47 -1.62 -2.56
CA TYR A 27 13.25 -3.06 -2.61
C TYR A 27 14.48 -3.77 -3.17
N SER A 28 14.63 -5.05 -2.83
CA SER A 28 15.60 -5.93 -3.50
C SER A 28 14.98 -6.63 -4.71
N VAL A 29 15.84 -7.11 -5.62
CA VAL A 29 15.40 -7.98 -6.72
C VAL A 29 14.70 -9.23 -6.17
N ALA A 30 15.19 -9.77 -5.05
CA ALA A 30 14.58 -10.93 -4.40
C ALA A 30 13.15 -10.66 -3.92
N ASP A 31 12.87 -9.45 -3.38
CA ASP A 31 11.51 -9.06 -2.97
C ASP A 31 10.56 -9.00 -4.16
N SER A 32 10.99 -8.37 -5.26
CA SER A 32 10.15 -8.26 -6.45
C SER A 32 9.85 -9.63 -7.08
N LEU A 33 10.83 -10.52 -7.13
CA LEU A 33 10.64 -11.90 -7.61
C LEU A 33 9.72 -12.69 -6.67
N LYS A 34 9.91 -12.57 -5.34
CA LYS A 34 9.05 -13.23 -4.36
C LYS A 34 7.59 -12.83 -4.53
N VAL A 35 7.29 -11.54 -4.70
CA VAL A 35 5.93 -11.06 -4.95
C VAL A 35 5.33 -11.70 -6.20
N VAL A 36 6.04 -11.66 -7.33
CA VAL A 36 5.55 -12.22 -8.60
C VAL A 36 5.32 -13.73 -8.48
N ASN A 37 6.27 -14.46 -7.88
CA ASN A 37 6.15 -15.89 -7.67
C ASN A 37 4.95 -16.26 -6.77
N LEU A 38 4.69 -15.49 -5.72
CA LEU A 38 3.53 -15.69 -4.84
C LEU A 38 2.21 -15.46 -5.58
N LEU A 39 2.13 -14.41 -6.41
CA LEU A 39 0.94 -14.12 -7.22
C LEU A 39 0.71 -15.18 -8.32
N GLU A 40 1.76 -15.82 -8.81
CA GLU A 40 1.62 -16.96 -9.74
C GLU A 40 1.23 -18.25 -8.99
N ALA A 41 1.87 -18.55 -7.86
CA ALA A 41 1.64 -19.77 -7.10
C ALA A 41 0.17 -19.90 -6.65
N VAL A 42 -0.49 -18.77 -6.33
CA VAL A 42 -1.89 -18.79 -5.90
C VAL A 42 -2.85 -19.28 -6.98
N LYS A 43 -2.46 -19.23 -8.27
CA LYS A 43 -3.31 -19.74 -9.37
C LYS A 43 -3.48 -21.26 -9.37
N SER A 44 -2.59 -21.96 -8.68
CA SER A 44 -2.59 -23.44 -8.60
C SER A 44 -3.27 -23.97 -7.34
N ILE A 45 -3.71 -23.11 -6.42
CA ILE A 45 -4.43 -23.57 -5.22
C ILE A 45 -5.91 -23.79 -5.50
N GLY A 46 -6.46 -24.79 -4.77
CA GLY A 46 -7.91 -25.02 -4.76
C GLY A 46 -8.67 -23.83 -4.17
N SER A 47 -9.94 -23.71 -4.50
CA SER A 47 -10.82 -22.62 -4.07
C SER A 47 -11.09 -22.54 -2.56
N ASP A 48 -10.67 -23.54 -1.79
CA ASP A 48 -11.12 -23.73 -0.41
C ASP A 48 -10.22 -23.04 0.62
N GLU A 49 -8.99 -22.66 0.27
CA GLU A 49 -8.09 -21.96 1.20
C GLU A 49 -8.28 -20.45 1.12
N PRO A 50 -8.60 -19.76 2.24
CA PRO A 50 -8.68 -18.31 2.24
C PRO A 50 -7.32 -17.66 1.87
N LEU A 51 -7.33 -16.69 0.95
CA LEU A 51 -6.12 -16.02 0.46
C LEU A 51 -5.18 -15.51 1.58
N PRO A 52 -5.69 -14.86 2.66
CA PRO A 52 -4.82 -14.44 3.75
C PRO A 52 -4.11 -15.60 4.46
N VAL A 53 -4.75 -16.76 4.55
CA VAL A 53 -4.15 -17.96 5.15
C VAL A 53 -3.07 -18.52 4.24
N PHE A 54 -3.36 -18.65 2.96
CA PHE A 54 -2.38 -19.07 1.95
C PHE A 54 -1.13 -18.18 1.99
N PHE A 55 -1.30 -16.86 1.84
CA PHE A 55 -0.15 -15.94 1.84
C PHE A 55 0.55 -15.89 3.19
N GLY A 56 -0.18 -15.95 4.31
CA GLY A 56 0.43 -16.01 5.64
C GLY A 56 1.38 -17.18 5.83
N LYS A 57 1.00 -18.37 5.33
CA LYS A 57 1.87 -19.56 5.37
C LYS A 57 3.17 -19.39 4.60
N GLN A 58 3.19 -18.56 3.54
CA GLN A 58 4.40 -18.33 2.75
C GLN A 58 5.47 -17.50 3.49
N PHE A 59 5.12 -16.92 4.62
CA PHE A 59 6.03 -16.17 5.48
C PHE A 59 6.48 -16.96 6.73
N LEU A 60 6.11 -18.24 6.85
CA LEU A 60 6.61 -19.09 7.93
C LEU A 60 8.14 -19.20 7.86
N GLY A 61 8.80 -18.98 9.00
CA GLY A 61 10.26 -18.98 9.12
C GLY A 61 10.94 -17.67 8.69
N VAL A 62 10.20 -16.67 8.23
CA VAL A 62 10.76 -15.33 8.01
C VAL A 62 11.08 -14.69 9.36
N PRO A 63 12.31 -14.15 9.57
CA PRO A 63 12.71 -13.54 10.83
C PRO A 63 11.81 -12.35 11.21
N TYR A 64 11.46 -12.27 12.49
CA TYR A 64 10.86 -11.06 13.04
C TYR A 64 11.93 -9.99 13.25
N VAL A 65 11.78 -8.86 12.57
CA VAL A 65 12.67 -7.70 12.70
C VAL A 65 11.82 -6.44 12.72
N SER A 66 11.96 -5.63 13.78
CA SER A 66 11.29 -4.34 13.89
C SER A 66 12.00 -3.26 13.05
N SER A 67 11.30 -2.18 12.77
CA SER A 67 11.85 -0.97 12.13
C SER A 67 12.48 -1.18 10.76
N THR A 68 12.05 -2.19 10.01
CA THR A 68 12.57 -2.47 8.66
C THR A 68 12.16 -1.43 7.62
N LEU A 69 11.26 -0.52 7.97
CA LEU A 69 10.81 0.58 7.11
C LEU A 69 11.59 1.89 7.32
N GLU A 70 12.47 1.94 8.31
CA GLU A 70 13.24 3.13 8.69
C GLU A 70 14.53 3.21 7.85
N ILE A 71 14.41 3.59 6.57
CA ILE A 71 15.54 3.63 5.63
C ILE A 71 15.76 5.06 5.13
N GLY A 72 16.92 5.65 5.51
CA GLY A 72 17.36 6.98 5.06
C GLY A 72 16.50 8.13 5.59
N ASP A 73 16.73 9.33 5.05
CA ASP A 73 16.19 10.58 5.57
C ASP A 73 14.82 10.97 5.01
N TYR A 74 14.37 10.28 3.96
CA TYR A 74 13.12 10.59 3.27
C TYR A 74 12.20 9.39 3.24
N GLU A 75 10.91 9.63 3.52
CA GLU A 75 9.88 8.60 3.46
C GLU A 75 9.74 8.04 2.04
N ARG A 76 9.71 6.73 1.94
CA ARG A 76 9.58 5.99 0.68
C ARG A 76 8.82 4.69 0.88
N LEU A 77 8.30 4.12 -0.18
CA LEU A 77 7.69 2.80 -0.10
C LEU A 77 8.78 1.74 0.01
N VAL A 78 8.98 1.20 1.20
CA VAL A 78 9.88 0.06 1.42
C VAL A 78 9.11 -1.24 1.23
N VAL A 79 9.66 -2.14 0.40
CA VAL A 79 9.18 -3.51 0.22
C VAL A 79 10.25 -4.47 0.76
N ASN A 80 9.96 -5.13 1.87
CA ASN A 80 10.82 -6.14 2.46
C ASN A 80 9.94 -7.36 2.82
N LEU A 81 10.19 -8.49 2.16
CA LEU A 81 9.49 -9.75 2.39
C LEU A 81 10.38 -10.79 3.07
N HIS A 82 11.57 -10.39 3.50
CA HIS A 82 12.58 -11.27 4.12
C HIS A 82 12.75 -11.02 5.61
N GLN A 83 12.25 -9.89 6.12
CA GLN A 83 12.26 -9.49 7.52
C GLN A 83 10.96 -8.74 7.80
N LEU A 84 10.15 -9.22 8.72
CA LEU A 84 8.81 -8.69 8.96
C LEU A 84 8.59 -8.45 10.45
N ASP A 85 7.81 -7.43 10.78
CA ASP A 85 7.12 -7.30 12.05
C ASP A 85 5.63 -7.64 11.89
N CYS A 86 4.85 -7.53 12.96
CA CYS A 86 3.42 -7.85 12.92
C CYS A 86 2.64 -6.97 11.93
N THR A 87 2.98 -5.69 11.83
CA THR A 87 2.28 -4.75 10.94
C THR A 87 2.65 -5.02 9.47
N THR A 88 3.93 -5.09 9.17
CA THR A 88 4.40 -5.37 7.81
C THR A 88 3.97 -6.74 7.31
N PHE A 89 3.90 -7.74 8.19
CA PHE A 89 3.30 -9.04 7.85
C PHE A 89 1.85 -8.90 7.39
N VAL A 90 0.99 -8.24 8.19
CA VAL A 90 -0.42 -8.04 7.84
C VAL A 90 -0.57 -7.22 6.55
N GLU A 91 0.24 -6.17 6.37
CA GLU A 91 0.22 -5.35 5.16
C GLU A 91 0.56 -6.16 3.91
N ASN A 92 1.64 -6.96 3.95
CA ASN A 92 2.07 -7.77 2.82
C ASN A 92 1.03 -8.85 2.46
N VAL A 93 0.51 -9.57 3.45
CA VAL A 93 -0.54 -10.58 3.25
C VAL A 93 -1.80 -9.96 2.66
N THR A 94 -2.22 -8.81 3.18
CA THR A 94 -3.41 -8.09 2.70
C THR A 94 -3.20 -7.56 1.28
N ALA A 95 -2.03 -6.97 0.99
CA ALA A 95 -1.70 -6.46 -0.34
C ALA A 95 -1.74 -7.56 -1.40
N LEU A 96 -1.11 -8.70 -1.13
CA LEU A 96 -1.13 -9.88 -2.01
C LEU A 96 -2.55 -10.39 -2.24
N SER A 97 -3.35 -10.49 -1.17
CA SER A 97 -4.74 -10.95 -1.24
C SER A 97 -5.60 -10.01 -2.10
N ILE A 98 -5.41 -8.70 -1.98
CA ILE A 98 -6.11 -7.70 -2.79
C ILE A 98 -5.67 -7.79 -4.25
N CYS A 99 -4.37 -7.98 -4.53
CA CYS A 99 -3.87 -8.17 -5.89
C CYS A 99 -4.60 -9.31 -6.59
N VAL A 100 -4.70 -10.47 -5.94
CA VAL A 100 -5.43 -11.63 -6.50
C VAL A 100 -6.88 -11.31 -6.78
N ARG A 101 -7.60 -10.71 -5.83
CA ARG A 101 -9.01 -10.32 -5.99
C ARG A 101 -9.24 -9.32 -7.13
N LYS A 102 -8.22 -8.52 -7.46
CA LYS A 102 -8.25 -7.54 -8.56
C LYS A 102 -7.66 -8.07 -9.88
N ASN A 103 -7.26 -9.34 -9.92
CA ASN A 103 -6.54 -9.94 -11.05
C ASN A 103 -5.25 -9.19 -11.42
N TYR A 104 -4.56 -8.66 -10.42
CA TYR A 104 -3.25 -8.04 -10.58
C TYR A 104 -2.16 -9.10 -10.42
N SER A 105 -1.14 -9.07 -11.30
CA SER A 105 -0.05 -10.04 -11.31
C SER A 105 1.35 -9.41 -11.33
N SER A 106 1.43 -8.09 -11.37
CA SER A 106 2.72 -7.40 -11.45
C SER A 106 3.20 -6.89 -10.10
N PHE A 107 4.52 -6.81 -9.93
CA PHE A 107 5.15 -6.15 -8.79
C PHE A 107 4.72 -4.67 -8.65
N SER A 108 4.57 -3.98 -9.78
CA SER A 108 4.10 -2.59 -9.80
C SER A 108 2.70 -2.44 -9.20
N ASP A 109 1.78 -3.34 -9.51
CA ASP A 109 0.42 -3.30 -8.97
C ASP A 109 0.40 -3.63 -7.49
N TYR A 110 1.22 -4.59 -7.05
CA TYR A 110 1.43 -4.87 -5.64
C TYR A 110 1.93 -3.63 -4.88
N CYS A 111 2.94 -2.91 -5.40
CA CYS A 111 3.44 -1.68 -4.80
C CYS A 111 2.36 -0.59 -4.69
N LYS A 112 1.49 -0.46 -5.70
CA LYS A 112 0.35 0.48 -5.66
C LYS A 112 -0.62 0.13 -4.53
N ILE A 113 -0.93 -1.15 -4.34
CA ILE A 113 -1.81 -1.62 -3.27
C ILE A 113 -1.14 -1.42 -1.90
N LEU A 114 0.13 -1.83 -1.75
CA LEU A 114 0.87 -1.68 -0.51
C LEU A 114 1.00 -0.21 -0.09
N LYS A 115 1.29 0.69 -1.03
CA LYS A 115 1.29 2.14 -0.80
C LYS A 115 -0.05 2.61 -0.22
N LYS A 116 -1.15 2.20 -0.84
CA LYS A 116 -2.48 2.58 -0.38
C LYS A 116 -2.82 2.03 1.00
N LEU A 117 -2.37 0.82 1.33
CA LEU A 117 -2.61 0.21 2.64
C LEU A 117 -1.82 0.89 3.76
N ARG A 118 -0.57 1.28 3.49
CA ARG A 118 0.40 1.75 4.49
C ARG A 118 0.30 3.23 4.82
N TYR A 119 -0.20 4.05 3.90
CA TYR A 119 -0.18 5.50 4.03
C TYR A 119 -1.59 6.11 4.10
N TRP A 120 -1.74 7.19 4.86
CA TRP A 120 -2.97 7.97 4.95
C TRP A 120 -3.46 8.38 3.55
N GLY A 121 -4.70 8.04 3.22
CA GLY A 121 -5.25 8.28 1.89
C GLY A 121 -4.47 7.63 0.74
N GLY A 122 -3.46 6.81 1.04
CA GLY A 122 -2.56 6.20 0.06
C GLY A 122 -1.48 7.14 -0.48
N GLU A 123 -1.15 8.23 0.21
CA GLU A 123 -0.18 9.22 -0.25
C GLU A 123 1.08 9.27 0.64
N ILE A 124 2.26 9.19 -0.01
CA ILE A 124 3.56 9.33 0.66
C ILE A 124 3.96 10.80 0.62
N LYS A 125 4.13 11.43 1.77
CA LYS A 125 4.59 12.81 1.90
C LYS A 125 5.81 12.90 2.80
N ASN A 126 5.72 12.35 3.99
CA ASN A 126 6.75 12.33 5.01
C ASN A 126 6.48 11.19 5.99
N TYR A 127 7.31 11.05 7.01
CA TYR A 127 7.19 10.02 8.05
C TYR A 127 5.78 9.95 8.66
N THR A 128 5.14 11.09 8.94
CA THR A 128 3.82 11.14 9.57
C THR A 128 2.67 10.74 8.62
N SER A 129 2.94 10.60 7.33
CA SER A 129 1.94 10.08 6.37
C SER A 129 1.77 8.58 6.44
N ARG A 130 2.67 7.86 7.09
CA ARG A 130 2.58 6.42 7.32
C ARG A 130 1.61 6.11 8.48
N LEU A 131 0.85 5.05 8.36
CA LEU A 131 -0.08 4.56 9.38
C LEU A 131 0.70 3.76 10.44
N HIS A 132 1.41 4.46 11.33
CA HIS A 132 2.32 3.86 12.32
C HIS A 132 1.62 2.98 13.37
N TYR A 133 0.34 3.23 13.62
CA TYR A 133 -0.42 2.52 14.63
C TYR A 133 -1.54 1.72 14.01
N PHE A 134 -1.69 0.47 14.44
CA PHE A 134 -2.70 -0.44 13.91
C PHE A 134 -4.14 0.10 14.00
N PRO A 135 -4.56 0.82 15.06
CA PRO A 135 -5.87 1.46 15.08
C PRO A 135 -6.10 2.45 13.93
N TRP A 136 -5.10 3.24 13.56
CA TRP A 136 -5.19 4.15 12.42
C TRP A 136 -5.27 3.40 11.09
N TRP A 137 -4.51 2.31 10.98
CA TRP A 137 -4.57 1.42 9.83
C TRP A 137 -5.98 0.81 9.68
N GLY A 138 -6.60 0.39 10.80
CA GLY A 138 -7.96 -0.10 10.88
C GLY A 138 -9.04 0.94 10.56
N LEU A 139 -8.78 2.24 10.84
CA LEU A 139 -9.71 3.33 10.54
C LEU A 139 -9.66 3.79 9.07
N ASP A 140 -8.49 3.82 8.46
CA ASP A 140 -8.30 4.38 7.12
C ASP A 140 -8.57 3.35 6.01
N ASN A 141 -8.18 2.10 6.20
CA ASN A 141 -8.30 1.08 5.16
C ASN A 141 -9.74 0.64 4.85
N PRO A 142 -10.70 0.62 5.80
CA PRO A 142 -12.12 0.45 5.46
C PRO A 142 -12.67 1.54 4.55
N LYS A 143 -12.28 2.80 4.77
CA LYS A 143 -12.67 3.94 3.93
C LYS A 143 -12.19 3.80 2.49
N LYS A 144 -11.04 3.12 2.30
CA LYS A 144 -10.49 2.79 0.98
C LYS A 144 -11.12 1.53 0.36
N GLY A 145 -12.01 0.84 1.08
CA GLY A 145 -12.67 -0.37 0.61
C GLY A 145 -11.77 -1.60 0.55
N PHE A 146 -10.65 -1.62 1.29
CA PHE A 146 -9.72 -2.75 1.30
C PHE A 146 -10.07 -3.82 2.33
N ILE A 147 -10.65 -3.40 3.46
CA ILE A 147 -11.08 -4.26 4.54
C ILE A 147 -12.46 -3.82 5.03
N THR A 148 -13.13 -4.70 5.74
CA THR A 148 -14.39 -4.40 6.42
C THR A 148 -14.23 -4.77 7.89
N GLU A 149 -14.68 -3.91 8.77
CA GLU A 149 -14.74 -4.23 10.18
C GLU A 149 -15.79 -5.32 10.41
N VAL A 150 -15.38 -6.40 11.06
CA VAL A 150 -16.27 -7.47 11.50
C VAL A 150 -16.35 -7.38 13.01
N SER A 151 -17.38 -6.73 13.54
CA SER A 151 -17.71 -6.80 14.96
C SER A 151 -18.44 -8.11 15.25
N CYS A 152 -17.90 -8.95 16.12
CA CYS A 152 -18.73 -9.95 16.76
C CYS A 152 -19.64 -9.18 17.72
N GLY A 153 -20.96 -9.27 17.54
CA GLY A 153 -21.96 -8.54 18.33
C GLY A 153 -22.03 -8.92 19.81
N ASP A 154 -20.99 -9.51 20.36
CA ASP A 154 -20.87 -9.88 21.74
C ASP A 154 -20.19 -8.75 22.52
N SER A 155 -20.98 -8.05 23.35
CA SER A 155 -20.52 -6.95 24.20
C SER A 155 -19.40 -7.34 25.17
N MET A 156 -19.18 -8.62 25.41
CA MET A 156 -18.13 -9.14 26.28
C MET A 156 -16.71 -8.96 25.70
N PHE A 157 -16.60 -8.75 24.38
CA PHE A 157 -15.33 -8.51 23.67
C PHE A 157 -15.16 -7.09 23.16
N SER A 158 -16.11 -6.20 23.43
CA SER A 158 -15.99 -4.78 23.07
C SER A 158 -15.36 -4.01 24.23
N ALA A 159 -14.10 -3.62 24.11
CA ALA A 159 -13.42 -2.70 25.03
C ALA A 159 -13.04 -1.41 24.28
N THR A 160 -13.56 -0.27 24.74
CA THR A 160 -13.09 1.04 24.29
C THR A 160 -11.95 1.47 25.21
N GLN A 161 -10.74 1.47 24.69
CA GLN A 161 -9.58 2.00 25.41
C GLN A 161 -9.26 3.39 24.88
N VAL A 162 -9.38 4.41 25.72
CA VAL A 162 -8.94 5.77 25.41
C VAL A 162 -7.45 5.84 25.71
N LEU A 163 -6.64 5.96 24.65
CA LEU A 163 -5.22 6.25 24.78
C LEU A 163 -5.08 7.78 24.84
N SER A 164 -4.72 8.32 26.00
CA SER A 164 -4.24 9.70 26.12
C SER A 164 -2.76 9.73 25.68
N VAL A 165 -2.47 10.56 24.70
CA VAL A 165 -1.11 10.87 24.24
C VAL A 165 -0.62 12.13 24.95
#